data_d8983593b73788b102862fb78d57d7e3
#
_entry.id   d8983593b73788b102862fb78d57d7e3
#
_cell.length_a   1.000
_cell.length_b   1.000
_cell.length_c   1.000
_cell.angle_alpha   90.00
_cell.angle_beta   90.00
_cell.angle_gamma   90.00
#
_symmetry.space_group_name_H-M   'P 1'
#
loop_
_entity.id
_entity.type
_entity.pdbx_description
1 polymer ?
#
loop_
_entity_poly.entity_id
_entity_poly.type
_entity_poly.pdbx_seq_one_letter_code
_entity_poly.pdbx_strand_id
1 'polypeptide(L)'
;TTLLKRILTEAHGQKIAVIENEFGEENIDSDILVTESKEQIVQMSNGCVCCTIREDLREALQLLAAKKRKGLLDFDRVVIETTGLADPGPVAQTFFMDDEIAESYLLDSILTLVDAKHAPQQLNDRQEARRQVGFADQIFISKSELVSAEETDALIHRLKHMNPRAPQQKAHFGDVPLKDIFDLRGFNLNAKLDIDPDFLKEDDHDHHDHAGHDHAH
;
A
#
# COMPACT_ATOMS: atom_id res chain seq x y z
N THR A 1 4.68 10.53 1.77
CA THR A 1 5.80 10.15 2.64
C THR A 1 7.15 10.53 2.06
N THR A 2 8.19 10.60 2.90
CA THR A 2 9.56 10.93 2.46
C THR A 2 10.07 9.94 1.41
N LEU A 3 9.78 8.65 1.57
CA LEU A 3 10.20 7.61 0.63
C LEU A 3 9.58 7.82 -0.76
N LEU A 4 8.28 8.07 -0.84
CA LEU A 4 7.61 8.33 -2.12
C LEU A 4 8.12 9.60 -2.79
N LYS A 5 8.35 10.65 -2.03
CA LYS A 5 8.94 11.88 -2.54
C LYS A 5 10.31 11.61 -3.18
N ARG A 6 11.13 10.77 -2.57
CA ARG A 6 12.42 10.36 -3.14
C ARG A 6 12.24 9.59 -4.45
N ILE A 7 11.32 8.63 -4.51
CA ILE A 7 11.00 7.88 -5.74
C ILE A 7 10.59 8.83 -6.87
N LEU A 8 9.79 9.84 -6.57
CA LEU A 8 9.27 10.78 -7.56
C LEU A 8 10.25 11.87 -7.98
N THR A 9 11.31 12.12 -7.22
CA THR A 9 12.21 13.26 -7.44
C THR A 9 13.67 12.87 -7.73
N GLU A 10 14.14 11.73 -7.21
CA GLU A 10 15.53 11.30 -7.44
C GLU A 10 15.71 10.69 -8.83
N ALA A 11 16.91 10.89 -9.39
CA ALA A 11 17.31 10.28 -10.66
C ALA A 11 17.86 8.87 -10.43
N HIS A 12 16.98 7.92 -10.13
CA HIS A 12 17.34 6.51 -9.87
C HIS A 12 17.36 5.62 -11.12
N GLY A 13 17.03 6.18 -12.28
CA GLY A 13 17.06 5.46 -13.57
C GLY A 13 15.91 4.47 -13.80
N GLN A 14 14.98 4.34 -12.86
CA GLN A 14 13.80 3.49 -13.01
C GLN A 14 12.56 4.32 -13.33
N LYS A 15 11.68 3.75 -14.15
CA LYS A 15 10.39 4.36 -14.50
C LYS A 15 9.30 3.74 -13.66
N ILE A 16 8.82 4.48 -12.68
CA ILE A 16 7.90 4.01 -11.65
C ILE A 16 6.61 4.83 -11.72
N ALA A 17 5.48 4.13 -11.73
CA ALA A 17 4.19 4.73 -11.47
C ALA A 17 3.88 4.62 -9.98
N VAL A 18 3.65 5.75 -9.33
CA VAL A 18 3.28 5.81 -7.92
C VAL A 18 1.78 6.08 -7.82
N ILE A 19 1.08 5.23 -7.11
CA ILE A 19 -0.33 5.37 -6.80
C ILE A 19 -0.45 5.78 -5.33
N GLU A 20 -0.93 7.00 -5.10
CA GLU A 20 -1.30 7.47 -3.77
C GLU A 20 -2.79 7.26 -3.58
N ASN A 21 -3.14 6.40 -2.62
CA ASN A 21 -4.51 6.11 -2.30
C ASN A 21 -4.92 6.85 -1.04
N GLU A 22 -5.67 7.93 -1.19
CA GLU A 22 -6.26 8.69 -0.09
C GLU A 22 -7.61 8.08 0.29
N PHE A 23 -7.59 7.06 1.15
CA PHE A 23 -8.78 6.64 1.89
C PHE A 23 -8.94 7.53 3.13
N GLY A 24 -9.77 8.54 3.07
CA GLY A 24 -10.10 9.35 4.23
C GLY A 24 -10.66 10.71 3.86
N GLU A 25 -11.63 11.14 4.64
CA GLU A 25 -12.32 12.40 4.54
C GLU A 25 -11.36 13.59 4.38
N GLU A 26 -11.64 14.38 3.37
CA GLU A 26 -11.35 15.80 3.19
C GLU A 26 -10.28 16.43 4.11
N ASN A 27 -9.10 16.65 3.59
CA ASN A 27 -8.36 17.84 3.93
C ASN A 27 -8.24 18.72 2.69
N ILE A 28 -9.22 19.56 2.58
CA ILE A 28 -9.31 20.65 1.64
C ILE A 28 -8.38 21.74 2.16
N ASP A 29 -7.24 21.87 1.52
CA ASP A 29 -6.53 23.14 1.37
C ASP A 29 -5.68 23.09 0.10
N SER A 30 -6.35 23.11 -1.04
CA SER A 30 -5.74 23.59 -2.25
C SER A 30 -6.83 24.14 -3.16
N ASP A 31 -6.92 25.45 -3.18
CA ASP A 31 -7.48 26.23 -4.27
C ASP A 31 -6.72 25.92 -5.55
N ILE A 32 -6.99 24.79 -6.18
CA ILE A 32 -6.56 24.50 -7.56
C ILE A 32 -7.68 23.75 -8.27
N LEU A 33 -8.36 24.49 -9.12
CA LEU A 33 -9.11 24.07 -10.31
C LEU A 33 -9.64 22.63 -10.31
N VAL A 34 -10.91 22.51 -9.96
CA VAL A 34 -11.75 21.33 -10.18
C VAL A 34 -11.78 21.03 -11.68
N THR A 35 -10.95 20.12 -12.11
CA THR A 35 -11.19 19.33 -13.31
C THR A 35 -11.93 18.06 -12.88
N GLU A 36 -13.06 17.81 -13.47
CA GLU A 36 -14.00 16.70 -13.19
C GLU A 36 -13.45 15.29 -13.51
N SER A 37 -12.15 15.06 -13.38
CA SER A 37 -11.59 13.72 -13.53
C SER A 37 -11.34 13.08 -12.15
N LYS A 38 -11.90 11.91 -11.92
CA LYS A 38 -11.72 11.12 -10.71
C LYS A 38 -10.27 10.73 -10.43
N GLU A 39 -9.39 10.93 -11.38
CA GLU A 39 -7.98 10.52 -11.36
C GLU A 39 -7.11 11.66 -11.92
N GLN A 40 -6.07 12.00 -11.17
CA GLN A 40 -5.03 12.92 -11.65
C GLN A 40 -3.75 12.12 -11.93
N ILE A 41 -3.25 12.20 -13.15
CA ILE A 41 -1.97 11.60 -13.55
C ILE A 41 -1.00 12.74 -13.88
N VAL A 42 0.12 12.78 -13.16
CA VAL A 42 1.19 13.76 -13.34
C VAL A 42 2.48 13.04 -13.69
N GLN A 43 3.10 13.44 -14.79
CA GLN A 43 4.42 12.96 -15.18
C GLN A 43 5.51 13.83 -14.55
N MET A 44 6.48 13.18 -13.88
CA MET A 44 7.57 13.85 -13.20
C MET A 44 8.79 14.03 -14.11
N SER A 45 9.68 14.94 -13.75
CA SER A 45 10.89 15.24 -14.52
C SER A 45 11.89 14.08 -14.61
N ASN A 46 11.89 13.16 -13.63
CA ASN A 46 12.72 11.96 -13.64
C ASN A 46 12.13 10.79 -14.44
N GLY A 47 10.99 11.00 -15.11
CA GLY A 47 10.30 9.96 -15.89
C GLY A 47 9.31 9.12 -15.11
N CYS A 48 9.20 9.31 -13.80
CA CYS A 48 8.17 8.65 -12.99
C CYS A 48 6.80 9.29 -13.19
N VAL A 49 5.77 8.57 -12.83
CA VAL A 49 4.36 9.01 -12.94
C VAL A 49 3.74 8.98 -11.56
N CYS A 50 3.05 10.03 -11.16
CA CYS A 50 2.24 10.08 -9.95
C CYS A 50 0.77 10.04 -10.33
N CYS A 51 0.03 9.14 -9.70
CA CYS A 51 -1.41 8.98 -9.87
C CYS A 51 -2.08 9.06 -8.50
N THR A 52 -2.99 10.01 -8.33
CA THR A 52 -3.81 10.12 -7.11
C THR A 52 -5.18 9.52 -7.39
N ILE A 53 -5.61 8.58 -6.54
CA ILE A 53 -6.88 7.90 -6.68
C ILE A 53 -7.76 8.22 -5.48
N ARG A 54 -9.03 8.46 -5.76
CA ARG A 54 -10.03 8.72 -4.72
C ARG A 54 -11.02 7.58 -4.49
N GLU A 55 -11.23 6.68 -5.44
CA GLU A 55 -12.32 5.71 -5.35
C GLU A 55 -11.91 4.24 -5.56
N ASP A 56 -11.35 3.83 -6.68
CA ASP A 56 -11.11 2.41 -6.99
C ASP A 56 -9.69 2.15 -7.51
N LEU A 57 -8.94 1.37 -6.73
CA LEU A 57 -7.59 0.95 -7.10
C LEU A 57 -7.57 0.12 -8.40
N ARG A 58 -8.58 -0.74 -8.62
CA ARG A 58 -8.65 -1.58 -9.82
C ARG A 58 -8.79 -0.74 -11.08
N GLU A 59 -9.67 0.26 -11.06
CA GLU A 59 -9.86 1.18 -12.20
C GLU A 59 -8.56 1.89 -12.55
N ALA A 60 -7.81 2.36 -11.55
CA ALA A 60 -6.54 3.01 -11.78
C ALA A 60 -5.47 2.09 -12.33
N LEU A 61 -5.36 0.87 -11.82
CA LEU A 61 -4.44 -0.13 -12.35
C LEU A 61 -4.79 -0.52 -13.79
N GLN A 62 -6.07 -0.67 -14.11
CA GLN A 62 -6.56 -0.94 -15.47
C GLN A 62 -6.24 0.24 -16.41
N LEU A 63 -6.47 1.47 -15.96
CA LEU A 63 -6.16 2.68 -16.73
C LEU A 63 -4.66 2.79 -17.03
N LEU A 64 -3.80 2.59 -16.02
CA LEU A 64 -2.35 2.63 -16.19
C LEU A 64 -1.88 1.54 -17.17
N ALA A 65 -2.39 0.32 -17.05
CA ALA A 65 -2.07 -0.77 -17.98
C ALA A 65 -2.51 -0.45 -19.41
N ALA A 66 -3.70 0.12 -19.59
CA ALA A 66 -4.22 0.51 -20.90
C ALA A 66 -3.37 1.61 -21.55
N LYS A 67 -3.00 2.64 -20.77
CA LYS A 67 -2.13 3.74 -21.25
C LYS A 67 -0.71 3.24 -21.59
N LYS A 68 -0.18 2.30 -20.83
CA LYS A 68 1.10 1.65 -21.14
C LYS A 68 1.04 0.86 -22.45
N ARG A 69 0.01 0.06 -22.66
CA ARG A 69 -0.18 -0.71 -23.91
C ARG A 69 -0.30 0.20 -25.14
N LYS A 70 -0.89 1.38 -24.98
CA LYS A 70 -1.02 2.37 -26.05
C LYS A 70 0.24 3.23 -26.26
N GLY A 71 1.28 3.02 -25.46
CA GLY A 71 2.51 3.80 -25.52
C GLY A 71 2.38 5.25 -25.00
N LEU A 72 1.30 5.55 -24.28
CA LEU A 72 1.06 6.90 -23.70
C LEU A 72 1.80 7.11 -22.39
N LEU A 73 2.08 6.06 -21.66
CA LEU A 73 2.89 6.04 -20.44
C LEU A 73 3.96 4.96 -20.55
N ASP A 74 5.11 5.23 -19.95
CA ASP A 74 6.23 4.29 -19.88
C ASP A 74 6.63 4.11 -18.42
N PHE A 75 6.39 2.92 -17.88
CA PHE A 75 6.81 2.51 -16.54
C PHE A 75 7.00 0.99 -16.49
N ASP A 76 7.90 0.55 -15.64
CA ASP A 76 8.21 -0.88 -15.45
C ASP A 76 7.69 -1.41 -14.13
N ARG A 77 7.33 -0.52 -13.21
CA ARG A 77 6.93 -0.83 -11.84
C ARG A 77 5.86 0.12 -11.35
N VAL A 78 4.98 -0.42 -10.52
CA VAL A 78 3.99 0.36 -9.77
C VAL A 78 4.28 0.26 -8.29
N VAL A 79 4.27 1.39 -7.60
CA VAL A 79 4.32 1.48 -6.15
C VAL A 79 3.00 2.05 -5.66
N ILE A 80 2.34 1.36 -4.75
CA ILE A 80 1.07 1.76 -4.18
C ILE A 80 1.31 2.16 -2.73
N GLU A 81 0.98 3.39 -2.37
CA GLU A 81 0.94 3.83 -0.98
C GLU A 81 -0.49 3.73 -0.46
N THR A 82 -0.65 2.99 0.64
CA THR A 82 -1.86 3.03 1.44
C THR A 82 -1.65 3.98 2.61
N THR A 83 -2.59 4.91 2.82
CA THR A 83 -2.46 5.90 3.89
C THR A 83 -3.05 5.40 5.20
N GLY A 84 -2.46 5.87 6.30
CA GLY A 84 -2.94 5.64 7.65
C GLY A 84 -2.93 4.16 8.07
N LEU A 85 -4.03 3.72 8.68
CA LEU A 85 -4.19 2.37 9.23
C LEU A 85 -4.92 1.42 8.26
N ALA A 86 -4.68 1.56 6.96
CA ALA A 86 -5.30 0.67 5.97
C ALA A 86 -4.82 -0.78 6.12
N ASP A 87 -5.74 -1.72 6.04
CA ASP A 87 -5.42 -3.14 5.96
C ASP A 87 -4.80 -3.45 4.58
N PRO A 88 -3.59 -4.01 4.50
CA PRO A 88 -2.97 -4.35 3.23
C PRO A 88 -3.63 -5.57 2.54
N GLY A 89 -4.40 -6.37 3.26
CA GLY A 89 -5.03 -7.59 2.74
C GLY A 89 -5.88 -7.33 1.51
N PRO A 90 -6.90 -6.46 1.56
CA PRO A 90 -7.77 -6.16 0.41
C PRO A 90 -7.00 -5.61 -0.80
N VAL A 91 -5.96 -4.79 -0.58
CA VAL A 91 -5.11 -4.28 -1.66
C VAL A 91 -4.35 -5.42 -2.34
N ALA A 92 -3.70 -6.28 -1.56
CA ALA A 92 -2.97 -7.43 -2.09
C ALA A 92 -3.91 -8.42 -2.80
N GLN A 93 -5.10 -8.65 -2.26
CA GLN A 93 -6.12 -9.54 -2.81
C GLN A 93 -6.55 -9.15 -4.23
N THR A 94 -6.59 -7.86 -4.55
CA THR A 94 -6.92 -7.35 -5.88
C THR A 94 -6.06 -7.99 -6.97
N PHE A 95 -4.79 -8.29 -6.70
CA PHE A 95 -3.86 -8.89 -7.66
C PHE A 95 -4.10 -10.37 -7.93
N PHE A 96 -4.95 -11.03 -7.16
CA PHE A 96 -5.28 -12.46 -7.30
C PHE A 96 -6.72 -12.71 -7.72
N MET A 97 -7.65 -11.81 -7.34
CA MET A 97 -9.08 -11.98 -7.55
C MET A 97 -9.58 -11.37 -8.87
N ASP A 98 -8.85 -10.42 -9.42
CA ASP A 98 -9.18 -9.77 -10.68
C ASP A 98 -8.28 -10.30 -11.81
N ASP A 99 -8.87 -11.03 -12.77
CA ASP A 99 -8.12 -11.67 -13.86
C ASP A 99 -7.39 -10.66 -14.74
N GLU A 100 -7.99 -9.51 -15.01
CA GLU A 100 -7.37 -8.47 -15.85
C GLU A 100 -6.17 -7.84 -15.15
N ILE A 101 -6.26 -7.61 -13.84
CA ILE A 101 -5.14 -7.13 -13.03
C ILE A 101 -4.04 -8.20 -12.95
N ALA A 102 -4.40 -9.46 -12.71
CA ALA A 102 -3.46 -10.57 -12.62
C ALA A 102 -2.67 -10.80 -13.92
N GLU A 103 -3.28 -10.53 -15.09
CA GLU A 103 -2.59 -10.61 -16.38
C GLU A 103 -1.57 -9.50 -16.60
N SER A 104 -1.80 -8.32 -16.00
CA SER A 104 -1.00 -7.11 -16.25
C SER A 104 0.05 -6.84 -15.17
N TYR A 105 -0.14 -7.35 -13.96
CA TYR A 105 0.68 -7.04 -12.79
C TYR A 105 1.08 -8.28 -12.02
N LEU A 106 2.27 -8.22 -11.44
CA LEU A 106 2.77 -9.22 -10.51
C LEU A 106 3.10 -8.52 -9.18
N LEU A 107 2.49 -9.00 -8.09
CA LEU A 107 2.79 -8.46 -6.76
C LEU A 107 4.19 -8.91 -6.32
N ASP A 108 5.10 -7.95 -6.19
CA ASP A 108 6.50 -8.19 -5.82
C ASP A 108 6.67 -8.33 -4.31
N SER A 109 6.17 -7.36 -3.54
CA SER A 109 6.34 -7.33 -2.09
C SER A 109 5.43 -6.30 -1.42
N ILE A 110 5.19 -6.52 -0.14
CA ILE A 110 4.53 -5.58 0.76
C ILE A 110 5.56 -5.04 1.73
N LEU A 111 5.76 -3.72 1.70
CA LEU A 111 6.67 -3.00 2.58
C LEU A 111 5.87 -2.30 3.67
N THR A 112 6.26 -2.47 4.93
CA THR A 112 5.62 -1.78 6.05
C THR A 112 6.62 -0.82 6.70
N LEU A 113 6.22 0.44 6.82
CA LEU A 113 6.94 1.47 7.55
C LEU A 113 6.40 1.54 8.98
N VAL A 114 7.27 1.34 9.96
CA VAL A 114 6.93 1.35 11.38
C VAL A 114 7.58 2.55 12.05
N ASP A 115 6.76 3.42 12.65
CA ASP A 115 7.20 4.57 13.42
C ASP A 115 7.59 4.12 14.85
N ALA A 116 8.87 4.16 15.18
CA ALA A 116 9.38 3.66 16.45
C ALA A 116 8.74 4.37 17.67
N LYS A 117 8.34 5.63 17.53
CA LYS A 117 7.75 6.41 18.62
C LYS A 117 6.29 6.01 18.88
N HIS A 118 5.50 5.79 17.83
CA HIS A 118 4.05 5.57 17.96
C HIS A 118 3.63 4.11 17.82
N ALA A 119 4.47 3.25 17.25
CA ALA A 119 4.13 1.85 16.99
C ALA A 119 3.77 1.05 18.25
N PRO A 120 4.44 1.18 19.40
CA PRO A 120 4.06 0.39 20.59
C PRO A 120 2.60 0.58 20.99
N GLN A 121 2.10 1.81 20.98
CA GLN A 121 0.71 2.12 21.26
C GLN A 121 -0.22 1.66 20.14
N GLN A 122 0.11 1.96 18.89
CA GLN A 122 -0.71 1.57 17.74
C GLN A 122 -0.88 0.06 17.64
N LEU A 123 0.18 -0.71 17.91
CA LEU A 123 0.12 -2.17 17.92
C LEU A 123 -0.74 -2.73 19.07
N ASN A 124 -0.89 -1.99 20.18
CA ASN A 124 -1.80 -2.37 21.25
C ASN A 124 -3.26 -2.09 20.88
N ASP A 125 -3.53 -0.93 20.30
CA ASP A 125 -4.88 -0.37 20.19
C ASP A 125 -5.55 -0.63 18.85
N ARG A 126 -4.77 -0.95 17.79
CA ARG A 126 -5.26 -1.02 16.41
C ARG A 126 -4.97 -2.38 15.76
N GLN A 127 -6.03 -3.04 15.35
CA GLN A 127 -5.92 -4.30 14.60
C GLN A 127 -5.25 -4.09 13.24
N GLU A 128 -5.56 -2.99 12.58
CA GLU A 128 -5.00 -2.63 11.28
C GLU A 128 -3.46 -2.50 11.35
N ALA A 129 -2.93 -1.91 12.41
CA ALA A 129 -1.49 -1.83 12.64
C ALA A 129 -0.85 -3.21 12.75
N ARG A 130 -1.50 -4.12 13.48
CA ARG A 130 -1.03 -5.52 13.60
C ARG A 130 -1.10 -6.25 12.26
N ARG A 131 -2.13 -6.02 11.46
CA ARG A 131 -2.25 -6.62 10.12
C ARG A 131 -1.20 -6.07 9.16
N GLN A 132 -0.90 -4.78 9.20
CA GLN A 132 0.19 -4.18 8.41
C GLN A 132 1.54 -4.86 8.70
N VAL A 133 1.84 -5.12 9.95
CA VAL A 133 3.06 -5.83 10.36
C VAL A 133 3.00 -7.31 9.94
N GLY A 134 1.89 -7.97 10.16
CA GLY A 134 1.70 -9.40 9.84
C GLY A 134 1.82 -9.69 8.34
N PHE A 135 1.33 -8.80 7.48
CA PHE A 135 1.38 -8.94 6.02
C PHE A 135 2.68 -8.44 5.39
N ALA A 136 3.57 -7.80 6.14
CA ALA A 136 4.80 -7.26 5.59
C ALA A 136 5.74 -8.35 5.08
N ASP A 137 6.38 -8.10 3.95
CA ASP A 137 7.49 -8.89 3.41
C ASP A 137 8.83 -8.24 3.78
N GLN A 138 8.83 -6.96 4.08
CA GLN A 138 9.95 -6.16 4.58
C GLN A 138 9.42 -5.10 5.53
N ILE A 139 10.10 -4.88 6.64
CA ILE A 139 9.76 -3.86 7.64
C ILE A 139 10.90 -2.84 7.72
N PHE A 140 10.54 -1.57 7.58
CA PHE A 140 11.44 -0.44 7.82
C PHE A 140 11.01 0.28 9.09
N ILE A 141 11.94 0.45 10.02
CA ILE A 141 11.71 1.15 11.29
C ILE A 141 12.23 2.57 11.16
N SER A 142 11.32 3.52 11.20
CA SER A 142 11.62 4.96 11.13
C SER A 142 11.59 5.60 12.51
N LYS A 143 12.17 6.78 12.61
CA LYS A 143 12.18 7.62 13.83
C LYS A 143 12.76 6.95 15.06
N SER A 144 13.67 5.99 14.88
CA SER A 144 14.37 5.33 16.00
C SER A 144 15.25 6.29 16.79
N GLU A 145 15.64 7.41 16.20
CA GLU A 145 16.36 8.49 16.88
C GLU A 145 15.51 9.26 17.89
N LEU A 146 14.18 9.13 17.86
CA LEU A 146 13.24 9.79 18.79
C LEU A 146 12.94 8.97 20.03
N VAL A 147 13.48 7.77 20.14
CA VAL A 147 13.26 6.85 21.26
C VAL A 147 14.59 6.29 21.75
N SER A 148 14.62 5.67 22.93
CA SER A 148 15.84 5.06 23.46
C SER A 148 16.25 3.80 22.68
N ALA A 149 17.50 3.37 22.82
CA ALA A 149 17.98 2.13 22.24
C ALA A 149 17.22 0.92 22.77
N GLU A 150 16.87 0.91 24.07
CA GLU A 150 16.10 -0.13 24.72
C GLU A 150 14.68 -0.22 24.16
N GLU A 151 14.02 0.92 23.93
CA GLU A 151 12.69 0.99 23.31
C GLU A 151 12.72 0.48 21.87
N THR A 152 13.75 0.84 21.11
CA THR A 152 13.95 0.34 19.74
C THR A 152 14.16 -1.17 19.73
N ASP A 153 15.01 -1.69 20.60
CA ASP A 153 15.28 -3.13 20.68
C ASP A 153 14.04 -3.92 21.11
N ALA A 154 13.25 -3.41 22.06
CA ALA A 154 11.99 -4.00 22.46
C ALA A 154 10.98 -4.06 21.31
N LEU A 155 10.90 -2.98 20.51
CA LEU A 155 10.04 -2.94 19.33
C LEU A 155 10.50 -3.97 18.28
N ILE A 156 11.79 -4.02 17.95
CA ILE A 156 12.35 -4.99 17.01
C ILE A 156 12.01 -6.43 17.46
N HIS A 157 12.17 -6.73 18.74
CA HIS A 157 11.85 -8.04 19.29
C HIS A 157 10.35 -8.35 19.13
N ARG A 158 9.49 -7.40 19.45
CA ARG A 158 8.03 -7.53 19.29
C ARG A 158 7.62 -7.78 17.84
N LEU A 159 8.14 -6.98 16.92
CA LEU A 159 7.89 -7.14 15.48
C LEU A 159 8.36 -8.50 14.96
N LYS A 160 9.52 -8.97 15.42
CA LYS A 160 10.05 -10.28 15.06
C LYS A 160 9.16 -11.42 15.55
N HIS A 161 8.55 -11.25 16.72
CA HIS A 161 7.59 -12.21 17.25
C HIS A 161 6.28 -12.22 16.47
N MET A 162 5.81 -11.05 16.05
CA MET A 162 4.57 -10.91 15.25
C MET A 162 4.75 -11.40 13.82
N ASN A 163 5.92 -11.14 13.21
CA ASN A 163 6.24 -11.54 11.84
C ASN A 163 7.71 -11.99 11.76
N PRO A 164 7.99 -13.27 12.03
CA PRO A 164 9.35 -13.80 12.04
C PRO A 164 9.97 -13.89 10.63
N ARG A 165 9.18 -13.81 9.58
CA ARG A 165 9.66 -13.97 8.19
C ARG A 165 10.19 -12.67 7.60
N ALA A 166 9.58 -11.53 7.93
CA ALA A 166 9.95 -10.24 7.36
C ALA A 166 11.29 -9.74 7.92
N PRO A 167 12.29 -9.48 7.08
CA PRO A 167 13.48 -8.75 7.49
C PRO A 167 13.14 -7.36 8.01
N GLN A 168 13.90 -6.88 8.97
CA GLN A 168 13.75 -5.56 9.55
C GLN A 168 15.00 -4.71 9.29
N GLN A 169 14.80 -3.45 8.94
CA GLN A 169 15.86 -2.49 8.72
C GLN A 169 15.49 -1.14 9.31
N LYS A 170 16.43 -0.48 10.00
CA LYS A 170 16.23 0.90 10.43
C LYS A 170 16.36 1.82 9.23
N ALA A 171 15.41 2.76 9.11
CA ALA A 171 15.37 3.76 8.06
C ALA A 171 15.33 5.15 8.68
N HIS A 172 16.40 5.91 8.52
CA HIS A 172 16.46 7.28 9.00
C HIS A 172 15.96 8.24 7.91
N PHE A 173 14.88 8.98 8.18
CA PHE A 173 14.24 9.91 7.23
C PHE A 173 13.98 9.32 5.84
N GLY A 174 13.64 8.04 5.77
CA GLY A 174 13.50 7.36 4.49
C GLY A 174 14.82 7.13 3.74
N ASP A 175 15.96 7.25 4.42
CA ASP A 175 17.30 7.02 3.86
C ASP A 175 17.59 5.51 3.70
N VAL A 176 16.73 4.87 2.93
CA VAL A 176 16.93 3.50 2.47
C VAL A 176 17.39 3.59 1.02
N PRO A 177 18.45 2.89 0.59
CA PRO A 177 18.77 2.81 -0.82
C PRO A 177 17.56 2.33 -1.62
N LEU A 178 17.14 3.09 -2.62
CA LEU A 178 15.93 2.75 -3.40
C LEU A 178 16.03 1.36 -4.03
N LYS A 179 17.25 0.92 -4.38
CA LYS A 179 17.50 -0.45 -4.87
C LYS A 179 17.11 -1.54 -3.87
N ASP A 180 17.11 -1.25 -2.55
CA ASP A 180 16.81 -2.22 -1.51
C ASP A 180 15.29 -2.41 -1.31
N ILE A 181 14.47 -1.58 -1.94
CA ILE A 181 13.01 -1.68 -1.91
C ILE A 181 12.41 -2.28 -3.19
N PHE A 182 13.21 -2.41 -4.25
CA PHE A 182 12.76 -2.96 -5.52
C PHE A 182 13.25 -4.38 -5.75
N ASP A 183 12.51 -5.16 -6.54
CA ASP A 183 12.84 -6.55 -6.90
C ASP A 183 13.08 -7.49 -5.70
N LEU A 184 12.38 -7.27 -4.61
CA LEU A 184 12.51 -8.10 -3.41
C LEU A 184 11.98 -9.50 -3.62
N ARG A 185 11.01 -9.70 -4.52
CA ARG A 185 10.31 -10.97 -4.76
C ARG A 185 9.89 -11.65 -3.45
N GLY A 186 9.52 -10.80 -2.48
CA GLY A 186 9.28 -11.21 -1.11
C GLY A 186 7.89 -11.75 -0.87
N PHE A 187 6.95 -11.51 -1.79
CA PHE A 187 5.57 -11.93 -1.60
C PHE A 187 5.45 -13.45 -1.70
N ASN A 188 4.91 -14.06 -0.66
CA ASN A 188 4.65 -15.49 -0.59
C ASN A 188 3.17 -15.72 -0.24
N LEU A 189 2.39 -16.16 -1.22
CA LEU A 189 0.95 -16.39 -1.05
C LEU A 189 0.65 -17.41 0.05
N ASN A 190 1.41 -18.50 0.11
CA ASN A 190 1.19 -19.51 1.15
C ASN A 190 1.40 -18.93 2.56
N ALA A 191 2.42 -18.09 2.73
CA ALA A 191 2.64 -17.41 4.01
C ALA A 191 1.48 -16.47 4.37
N LYS A 192 0.84 -15.82 3.38
CA LYS A 192 -0.34 -14.97 3.62
C LYS A 192 -1.57 -15.79 3.99
N LEU A 193 -1.76 -16.95 3.37
CA LEU A 193 -2.83 -17.89 3.71
C LEU A 193 -2.65 -18.51 5.11
N ASP A 194 -1.41 -18.68 5.58
CA ASP A 194 -1.15 -19.09 6.97
C ASP A 194 -1.57 -18.01 7.99
N ILE A 195 -1.46 -16.73 7.61
CA ILE A 195 -1.84 -15.57 8.44
C ILE A 195 -3.35 -15.35 8.38
N ASP A 196 -3.91 -15.42 7.19
CA ASP A 196 -5.32 -15.22 6.90
C ASP A 196 -5.80 -16.29 5.92
N PRO A 197 -6.38 -17.41 6.41
CA PRO A 197 -6.88 -18.49 5.56
C PRO A 197 -7.99 -18.05 4.60
N ASP A 198 -8.66 -16.95 4.91
CA ASP A 198 -9.74 -16.40 4.10
C ASP A 198 -9.27 -15.35 3.09
N PHE A 199 -7.95 -15.13 3.00
CA PHE A 199 -7.34 -14.10 2.14
C PHE A 199 -7.81 -14.13 0.68
N LEU A 200 -8.12 -15.30 0.12
CA LEU A 200 -8.61 -15.46 -1.26
C LEU A 200 -10.13 -15.70 -1.35
N LYS A 201 -10.86 -15.65 -0.24
CA LYS A 201 -12.32 -15.78 -0.29
C LYS A 201 -12.95 -14.44 -0.60
N GLU A 202 -13.95 -14.46 -1.49
CA GLU A 202 -14.81 -13.32 -1.71
C GLU A 202 -15.63 -13.07 -0.44
N ASP A 203 -15.74 -11.81 -0.03
CA ASP A 203 -16.71 -11.42 0.99
C ASP A 203 -18.10 -11.55 0.35
N ASP A 204 -18.82 -12.62 0.66
CA ASP A 204 -20.24 -12.76 0.38
C ASP A 204 -21.00 -11.70 1.19
N HIS A 205 -21.08 -10.48 0.65
CA HIS A 205 -22.03 -9.50 1.12
C HIS A 205 -23.42 -9.99 0.71
N ASP A 206 -24.06 -10.74 1.60
CA ASP A 206 -25.47 -11.07 1.53
C ASP A 206 -26.26 -9.78 1.28
N HIS A 207 -26.74 -9.61 0.06
CA HIS A 207 -27.81 -8.70 -0.25
C HIS A 207 -29.05 -9.19 0.49
N HIS A 208 -29.28 -8.67 1.69
CA HIS A 208 -30.57 -8.77 2.32
C HIS A 208 -31.58 -8.00 1.48
N ASP A 209 -32.21 -8.70 0.56
CA ASP A 209 -33.44 -8.29 -0.09
C ASP A 209 -34.50 -8.07 1.00
N HIS A 210 -34.80 -6.82 1.31
CA HIS A 210 -35.98 -6.45 2.05
C HIS A 210 -37.21 -6.70 1.16
N ALA A 211 -37.72 -7.90 1.26
CA ALA A 211 -39.02 -8.23 0.73
C ALA A 211 -40.09 -7.32 1.37
N GLY A 212 -40.75 -6.55 0.52
CA GLY A 212 -41.81 -5.64 0.92
C GLY A 212 -42.93 -6.37 1.63
N HIS A 213 -43.38 -5.82 2.74
CA HIS A 213 -44.68 -6.13 3.33
C HIS A 213 -45.74 -5.26 2.65
N ASP A 214 -46.48 -5.91 1.73
CA ASP A 214 -47.81 -5.45 1.33
C ASP A 214 -48.73 -5.55 2.54
N HIS A 215 -49.25 -4.43 3.02
CA HIS A 215 -50.44 -4.37 3.83
C HIS A 215 -51.58 -3.84 2.97
N ALA A 216 -52.40 -4.79 2.51
CA ALA A 216 -53.76 -4.50 2.10
C ALA A 216 -54.65 -4.35 3.35
N HIS A 217 -55.26 -3.19 3.52
CA HIS A 217 -56.67 -2.97 3.94
C HIS A 217 -56.98 -1.50 3.77
#